data_86e0d28deaf51226f489fc113cb8278b
#
_entry.id   86e0d28deaf51226f489fc113cb8278b
#
_cell.length_a   1.000
_cell.length_b   1.000
_cell.length_c   1.000
_cell.angle_alpha   90.00
_cell.angle_beta   90.00
_cell.angle_gamma   90.00
#
_symmetry.space_group_name_H-M   'P 1'
#
loop_
_entity.id
_entity.type
_entity.pdbx_description
1 polymer ?
#
loop_
_entity_poly.entity_id
_entity_poly.type
_entity_poly.pdbx_seq_one_letter_code
_entity_poly.pdbx_strand_id
1 'polypeptide(L)'
;SDFLEPGWRDPAWFTNYIRLVSDERVRDPLISVFIWTVVFATLTVLTQFSFGLLLALALNKPIRGRRIYRSILVLPYAMPSVMSILIWGGMFNTEFGAVNEILGSDIAWFQDPTFARFAVILVNLWLGFPYFYLVSSGSLQAIPSELLEAAAIDGANPRQVFSKVTLPLLLQIL
;
A
#
# COMPACT_ATOMS: atom_id res chain seq x y z
N SER A 1 18.76 -15.99 -28.89
CA SER A 1 19.61 -14.86 -29.30
C SER A 1 20.25 -14.26 -28.07
N ASP A 2 21.57 -14.13 -28.10
CA ASP A 2 22.31 -13.48 -27.01
C ASP A 2 22.08 -11.97 -27.09
N PHE A 3 22.04 -11.27 -25.97
CA PHE A 3 21.91 -9.80 -25.95
C PHE A 3 23.07 -9.10 -26.70
N LEU A 4 24.22 -9.77 -26.82
CA LEU A 4 25.42 -9.29 -27.51
C LEU A 4 25.42 -9.62 -29.01
N GLU A 5 24.63 -10.59 -29.44
CA GLU A 5 24.45 -10.96 -30.83
C GLU A 5 22.97 -11.21 -31.11
N PRO A 6 22.19 -10.20 -31.45
CA PRO A 6 20.76 -10.33 -31.73
C PRO A 6 20.51 -11.03 -33.07
N GLY A 7 20.77 -12.33 -33.12
CA GLY A 7 20.43 -13.19 -34.22
C GLY A 7 19.08 -13.84 -34.04
N TRP A 8 18.10 -13.51 -34.87
CA TRP A 8 16.76 -14.13 -34.86
C TRP A 8 16.77 -15.62 -35.21
N ARG A 9 17.92 -16.15 -35.61
CA ARG A 9 18.06 -17.54 -36.10
C ARG A 9 18.62 -18.53 -35.09
N ASP A 10 19.22 -18.07 -33.99
CA ASP A 10 19.74 -18.94 -32.93
C ASP A 10 18.86 -18.85 -31.66
N PRO A 11 17.94 -19.78 -31.47
CA PRO A 11 17.11 -19.77 -30.26
C PRO A 11 17.97 -20.13 -29.05
N ALA A 12 18.12 -19.20 -28.13
CA ALA A 12 18.90 -19.39 -26.89
C ALA A 12 18.24 -20.33 -25.90
N TRP A 13 17.07 -20.93 -26.26
CA TRP A 13 16.30 -21.87 -25.43
C TRP A 13 16.38 -21.54 -23.93
N PHE A 14 16.95 -22.43 -23.15
CA PHE A 14 17.10 -22.26 -21.70
C PHE A 14 18.41 -21.58 -21.28
N THR A 15 19.31 -21.24 -22.18
CA THR A 15 20.64 -20.67 -21.88
C THR A 15 20.54 -19.38 -21.05
N ASN A 16 19.58 -18.52 -21.36
CA ASN A 16 19.36 -17.28 -20.62
C ASN A 16 18.87 -17.55 -19.19
N TYR A 17 18.03 -18.55 -19.01
CA TYR A 17 17.55 -18.96 -17.68
C TYR A 17 18.66 -19.61 -16.85
N ILE A 18 19.52 -20.39 -17.49
CA ILE A 18 20.70 -20.98 -16.83
C ILE A 18 21.67 -19.87 -16.40
N ARG A 19 21.91 -18.86 -17.24
CA ARG A 19 22.72 -17.69 -16.90
C ARG A 19 22.16 -16.90 -15.72
N LEU A 20 20.85 -16.73 -15.64
CA LEU A 20 20.21 -16.06 -14.49
C LEU A 20 20.53 -16.73 -13.15
N VAL A 21 20.72 -18.03 -13.14
CA VAL A 21 20.99 -18.80 -11.92
C VAL A 21 22.50 -19.00 -11.67
N SER A 22 23.30 -19.16 -12.75
CA SER A 22 24.72 -19.52 -12.66
C SER A 22 25.67 -18.31 -12.65
N ASP A 23 25.29 -17.19 -13.24
CA ASP A 23 26.12 -15.98 -13.25
C ASP A 23 25.85 -15.10 -12.02
N GLU A 24 26.80 -15.02 -11.12
CA GLU A 24 26.70 -14.23 -9.87
C GLU A 24 26.42 -12.75 -10.14
N ARG A 25 26.91 -12.20 -11.23
CA ARG A 25 26.68 -10.78 -11.60
C ARG A 25 25.21 -10.49 -11.92
N VAL A 26 24.45 -11.51 -12.30
CA VAL A 26 23.04 -11.40 -12.63
C VAL A 26 22.18 -11.92 -11.46
N ARG A 27 22.56 -13.06 -10.89
CA ARG A 27 21.82 -13.72 -9.81
C ARG A 27 21.71 -12.85 -8.56
N ASP A 28 22.81 -12.25 -8.09
CA ASP A 28 22.83 -11.54 -6.80
C ASP A 28 21.99 -10.25 -6.83
N PRO A 29 22.07 -9.39 -7.88
CA PRO A 29 21.12 -8.29 -8.05
C PRO A 29 19.66 -8.77 -8.19
N LEU A 30 19.43 -9.86 -8.93
CA LEU A 30 18.08 -10.42 -9.11
C LEU A 30 17.46 -10.86 -7.78
N ILE A 31 18.21 -11.58 -6.94
CA ILE A 31 17.76 -12.01 -5.62
C ILE A 31 17.46 -10.78 -4.74
N SER A 32 18.33 -9.79 -4.74
CA SER A 32 18.14 -8.56 -3.97
C SER A 32 16.86 -7.82 -4.39
N VAL A 33 16.64 -7.66 -5.69
CA VAL A 33 15.44 -7.04 -6.24
C VAL A 33 14.20 -7.87 -5.92
N PHE A 34 14.27 -9.20 -6.03
CA PHE A 34 13.17 -10.09 -5.70
C PHE A 34 12.77 -9.97 -4.22
N ILE A 35 13.74 -10.03 -3.32
CA ILE A 35 13.49 -9.85 -1.87
C ILE A 35 12.85 -8.49 -1.62
N TRP A 36 13.41 -7.42 -2.19
CA TRP A 36 12.83 -6.09 -2.05
C TRP A 36 11.39 -6.02 -2.59
N THR A 37 11.11 -6.65 -3.73
CA THR A 37 9.77 -6.68 -4.32
C THR A 37 8.77 -7.35 -3.38
N VAL A 38 9.13 -8.49 -2.77
CA VAL A 38 8.28 -9.19 -1.79
C VAL A 38 8.05 -8.32 -0.55
N VAL A 39 9.12 -7.71 0.00
CA VAL A 39 9.04 -6.81 1.14
C VAL A 39 8.15 -5.60 0.82
N PHE A 40 8.40 -4.96 -0.32
CA PHE A 40 7.62 -3.81 -0.78
C PHE A 40 6.14 -4.15 -0.95
N ALA A 41 5.81 -5.24 -1.65
CA ALA A 41 4.43 -5.67 -1.85
C ALA A 41 3.72 -5.95 -0.51
N THR A 42 4.39 -6.66 0.39
CA THR A 42 3.85 -6.99 1.71
C THR A 42 3.61 -5.73 2.55
N LEU A 43 4.61 -4.85 2.66
CA LEU A 43 4.49 -3.60 3.42
C LEU A 43 3.42 -2.69 2.83
N THR A 44 3.35 -2.56 1.51
CA THR A 44 2.37 -1.73 0.82
C THR A 44 0.95 -2.22 1.11
N VAL A 45 0.67 -3.51 0.94
CA VAL A 45 -0.67 -4.07 1.20
C VAL A 45 -1.03 -3.94 2.68
N LEU A 46 -0.13 -4.31 3.60
CA LEU A 46 -0.39 -4.24 5.03
C LEU A 46 -0.65 -2.80 5.51
N THR A 47 0.15 -1.85 5.06
CA THR A 47 -0.01 -0.44 5.48
C THR A 47 -1.28 0.17 4.90
N GLN A 48 -1.57 -0.05 3.62
CA GLN A 48 -2.79 0.44 2.96
C GLN A 48 -4.05 -0.17 3.58
N PHE A 49 -4.06 -1.49 3.76
CA PHE A 49 -5.17 -2.19 4.39
C PHE A 49 -5.41 -1.71 5.83
N SER A 50 -4.35 -1.70 6.64
CA SER A 50 -4.45 -1.28 8.04
C SER A 50 -4.95 0.17 8.16
N PHE A 51 -4.39 1.08 7.37
CA PHE A 51 -4.78 2.48 7.40
C PHE A 51 -6.20 2.70 6.86
N GLY A 52 -6.56 2.05 5.76
CA GLY A 52 -7.92 2.09 5.19
C GLY A 52 -8.96 1.53 6.15
N LEU A 53 -8.68 0.38 6.79
CA LEU A 53 -9.56 -0.23 7.79
C LEU A 53 -9.71 0.66 9.02
N LEU A 54 -8.63 1.23 9.56
CA LEU A 54 -8.70 2.15 10.71
C LEU A 54 -9.59 3.36 10.40
N LEU A 55 -9.46 3.95 9.23
CA LEU A 55 -10.31 5.05 8.78
C LEU A 55 -11.77 4.62 8.60
N ALA A 56 -12.02 3.42 8.05
CA ALA A 56 -13.36 2.88 7.91
C ALA A 56 -14.03 2.66 9.27
N LEU A 57 -13.32 2.10 10.24
CA LEU A 57 -13.81 1.93 11.61
C LEU A 57 -14.06 3.26 12.32
N ALA A 58 -13.15 4.22 12.17
CA ALA A 58 -13.29 5.56 12.75
C ALA A 58 -14.54 6.28 12.19
N LEU A 59 -14.72 6.24 10.86
CA LEU A 59 -15.84 6.88 10.18
C LEU A 59 -17.11 6.01 10.12
N ASN A 60 -17.12 4.81 10.69
CA ASN A 60 -18.35 4.03 10.85
C ASN A 60 -19.25 4.57 11.97
N LYS A 61 -18.67 5.34 12.91
CA LYS A 61 -19.42 6.00 13.98
C LYS A 61 -20.17 7.24 13.45
N PRO A 62 -21.27 7.65 14.11
CA PRO A 62 -22.00 8.86 13.76
C PRO A 62 -21.20 10.11 14.17
N ILE A 63 -20.39 10.63 13.24
CA ILE A 63 -19.56 11.83 13.44
C ILE A 63 -20.16 12.99 12.64
N ARG A 64 -20.19 14.20 13.24
CA ARG A 64 -20.58 15.44 12.54
C ARG A 64 -19.64 15.67 11.36
N GLY A 65 -20.20 15.96 10.17
CA GLY A 65 -19.39 16.19 8.96
C GLY A 65 -18.87 14.91 8.27
N ARG A 66 -19.33 13.70 8.65
CA ARG A 66 -18.89 12.41 8.08
C ARG A 66 -18.83 12.40 6.55
N ARG A 67 -19.77 13.07 5.86
CA ARG A 67 -19.78 13.16 4.39
C ARG A 67 -18.55 13.88 3.85
N ILE A 68 -18.17 14.98 4.49
CA ILE A 68 -17.02 15.80 4.09
C ILE A 68 -15.72 14.99 4.25
N TYR A 69 -15.54 14.35 5.41
CA TYR A 69 -14.36 13.50 5.65
C TYR A 69 -14.25 12.36 4.63
N ARG A 70 -15.36 11.69 4.33
CA ARG A 70 -15.40 10.63 3.32
C ARG A 70 -15.01 11.14 1.93
N SER A 71 -15.49 12.30 1.52
CA SER A 71 -15.14 12.90 0.23
C SER A 71 -13.65 13.26 0.16
N ILE A 72 -13.09 13.83 1.22
CA ILE A 72 -11.65 14.17 1.28
C ILE A 72 -10.78 12.92 1.23
N LEU A 73 -11.16 11.84 1.95
CA LEU A 73 -10.39 10.61 1.98
C LEU A 73 -10.36 9.87 0.63
N VAL A 74 -11.37 10.05 -0.20
CA VAL A 74 -11.43 9.43 -1.53
C VAL A 74 -10.71 10.27 -2.61
N LEU A 75 -10.37 11.51 -2.30
CA LEU A 75 -9.76 12.45 -3.25
C LEU A 75 -8.46 11.93 -3.89
N PRO A 76 -7.51 11.29 -3.14
CA PRO A 76 -6.32 10.71 -3.75
C PRO A 76 -6.61 9.66 -4.81
N TYR A 77 -7.68 8.88 -4.63
CA TYR A 77 -8.09 7.84 -5.57
C TYR A 77 -8.71 8.43 -6.86
N ALA A 78 -9.30 9.60 -6.77
CA ALA A 78 -9.87 10.31 -7.91
C ALA A 78 -8.82 11.03 -8.77
N MET A 79 -7.60 11.22 -8.25
CA MET A 79 -6.52 11.87 -8.99
C MET A 79 -5.80 10.87 -9.92
N PRO A 80 -5.44 11.28 -11.16
CA PRO A 80 -4.59 10.46 -12.00
C PRO A 80 -3.27 10.16 -11.30
N SER A 81 -2.89 8.87 -11.23
CA SER A 81 -1.68 8.43 -10.51
C SER A 81 -0.40 9.12 -10.97
N VAL A 82 -0.28 9.39 -12.28
CA VAL A 82 0.87 10.10 -12.85
C VAL A 82 1.00 11.51 -12.25
N MET A 83 -0.10 12.23 -12.12
CA MET A 83 -0.11 13.58 -11.52
C MET A 83 0.31 13.52 -10.05
N SER A 84 -0.22 12.56 -9.30
CA SER A 84 0.14 12.35 -7.90
C SER A 84 1.64 12.05 -7.74
N ILE A 85 2.20 11.18 -8.58
CA ILE A 85 3.62 10.84 -8.56
C ILE A 85 4.50 12.07 -8.84
N LEU A 86 4.13 12.90 -9.81
CA LEU A 86 4.87 14.12 -10.12
C LEU A 86 4.83 15.13 -8.97
N ILE A 87 3.67 15.31 -8.34
CA ILE A 87 3.52 16.20 -7.17
C ILE A 87 4.38 15.68 -6.01
N TRP A 88 4.30 14.39 -5.68
CA TRP A 88 5.11 13.80 -4.63
C TRP A 88 6.61 13.86 -4.93
N GLY A 89 7.00 13.71 -6.22
CA GLY A 89 8.38 13.90 -6.66
C GLY A 89 8.90 15.30 -6.38
N GLY A 90 8.08 16.34 -6.59
CA GLY A 90 8.39 17.70 -6.22
C GLY A 90 8.42 17.93 -4.71
N MET A 91 7.47 17.33 -3.95
CA MET A 91 7.43 17.45 -2.49
C MET A 91 8.64 16.82 -1.80
N PHE A 92 9.21 15.74 -2.36
CA PHE A 92 10.43 15.07 -1.88
C PHE A 92 11.72 15.64 -2.47
N ASN A 93 11.67 16.78 -3.17
CA ASN A 93 12.91 17.40 -3.67
C ASN A 93 13.80 17.82 -2.51
N THR A 94 15.12 17.60 -2.64
CA THR A 94 16.09 17.90 -1.58
C THR A 94 16.22 19.39 -1.31
N GLU A 95 16.19 20.24 -2.35
CA GLU A 95 16.50 21.67 -2.24
C GLU A 95 15.27 22.53 -1.94
N PHE A 96 14.12 22.20 -2.55
CA PHE A 96 12.89 23.02 -2.46
C PHE A 96 11.64 22.20 -2.11
N GLY A 97 11.81 20.96 -1.68
CA GLY A 97 10.68 20.08 -1.37
C GLY A 97 10.00 20.45 -0.05
N ALA A 98 8.68 20.58 -0.09
CA ALA A 98 7.88 20.92 1.09
C ALA A 98 8.05 19.95 2.26
N VAL A 99 8.38 18.68 2.00
CA VAL A 99 8.61 17.69 3.05
C VAL A 99 9.84 18.04 3.87
N ASN A 100 10.95 18.41 3.23
CA ASN A 100 12.16 18.84 3.93
C ASN A 100 11.95 20.16 4.68
N GLU A 101 11.21 21.09 4.10
CA GLU A 101 10.88 22.36 4.75
C GLU A 101 10.07 22.13 6.05
N ILE A 102 9.04 21.27 6.00
CA ILE A 102 8.21 20.93 7.18
C ILE A 102 9.03 20.19 8.26
N LEU A 103 9.94 19.30 7.85
CA LEU A 103 10.77 18.53 8.76
C LEU A 103 11.97 19.32 9.31
N GLY A 104 12.30 20.47 8.72
CA GLY A 104 13.51 21.23 9.04
C GLY A 104 14.78 20.44 8.74
N SER A 105 14.82 19.71 7.63
CA SER A 105 15.89 18.75 7.29
C SER A 105 16.26 18.84 5.81
N ASP A 106 17.47 18.36 5.48
CA ASP A 106 18.00 18.31 4.10
C ASP A 106 18.14 16.84 3.66
N ILE A 107 17.07 16.06 3.80
CA ILE A 107 17.07 14.64 3.45
C ILE A 107 17.13 14.49 1.93
N ALA A 108 18.13 13.73 1.45
CA ALA A 108 18.29 13.39 0.05
C ALA A 108 17.42 12.17 -0.32
N TRP A 109 16.11 12.37 -0.41
CA TRP A 109 15.09 11.33 -0.52
C TRP A 109 15.34 10.30 -1.63
N PHE A 110 15.84 10.73 -2.79
CA PHE A 110 16.04 9.83 -3.93
C PHE A 110 17.48 9.38 -4.11
N GLN A 111 18.44 10.01 -3.44
CA GLN A 111 19.86 9.67 -3.49
C GLN A 111 20.23 8.61 -2.47
N ASP A 112 19.53 8.54 -1.34
CA ASP A 112 19.72 7.49 -0.32
C ASP A 112 18.72 6.36 -0.55
N PRO A 113 19.19 5.10 -0.69
CA PRO A 113 18.32 3.94 -0.94
C PRO A 113 17.26 3.71 0.14
N THR A 114 17.54 4.04 1.39
CA THR A 114 16.62 3.84 2.52
C THR A 114 15.49 4.84 2.46
N PHE A 115 15.82 6.11 2.28
CA PHE A 115 14.82 7.17 2.14
C PHE A 115 14.00 7.04 0.85
N ALA A 116 14.61 6.61 -0.25
CA ALA A 116 13.90 6.33 -1.50
C ALA A 116 12.84 5.23 -1.31
N ARG A 117 13.21 4.14 -0.63
CA ARG A 117 12.26 3.06 -0.30
C ARG A 117 11.12 3.54 0.58
N PHE A 118 11.42 4.35 1.58
CA PHE A 118 10.39 4.94 2.46
C PHE A 118 9.46 5.87 1.68
N ALA A 119 10.00 6.76 0.85
CA ALA A 119 9.22 7.67 0.01
C ALA A 119 8.26 6.90 -0.92
N VAL A 120 8.75 5.84 -1.58
CA VAL A 120 7.93 5.00 -2.45
C VAL A 120 6.79 4.31 -1.68
N ILE A 121 7.05 3.77 -0.48
CA ILE A 121 6.00 3.16 0.35
C ILE A 121 4.97 4.21 0.77
N LEU A 122 5.40 5.42 1.15
CA LEU A 122 4.50 6.49 1.58
C LEU A 122 3.60 6.98 0.43
N VAL A 123 4.16 7.14 -0.77
CA VAL A 123 3.38 7.52 -1.95
C VAL A 123 2.39 6.40 -2.31
N ASN A 124 2.81 5.15 -2.24
CA ASN A 124 1.91 4.02 -2.46
C ASN A 124 0.79 3.97 -1.42
N LEU A 125 1.10 4.20 -0.14
CA LEU A 125 0.09 4.31 0.91
C LEU A 125 -0.95 5.39 0.56
N TRP A 126 -0.49 6.59 0.18
CA TRP A 126 -1.35 7.70 -0.24
C TRP A 126 -2.28 7.34 -1.40
N LEU A 127 -1.77 6.65 -2.41
CA LEU A 127 -2.54 6.25 -3.59
C LEU A 127 -3.52 5.11 -3.30
N GLY A 128 -3.15 4.18 -2.41
CA GLY A 128 -3.87 2.92 -2.24
C GLY A 128 -4.82 2.86 -1.04
N PHE A 129 -4.58 3.63 0.04
CA PHE A 129 -5.44 3.54 1.22
C PHE A 129 -6.92 3.84 0.96
N PRO A 130 -7.30 4.75 0.00
CA PRO A 130 -8.72 5.03 -0.21
C PRO A 130 -9.49 3.83 -0.77
N TYR A 131 -8.83 2.98 -1.58
CA TYR A 131 -9.43 1.74 -2.06
C TYR A 131 -9.80 0.83 -0.87
N PHE A 132 -8.83 0.55 0.02
CA PHE A 132 -9.08 -0.26 1.21
C PHE A 132 -10.07 0.37 2.17
N TYR A 133 -10.09 1.71 2.28
CA TYR A 133 -11.10 2.43 3.03
C TYR A 133 -12.51 2.19 2.48
N LEU A 134 -12.71 2.31 1.16
CA LEU A 134 -14.00 2.09 0.51
C LEU A 134 -14.48 0.65 0.68
N VAL A 135 -13.61 -0.33 0.39
CA VAL A 135 -13.94 -1.75 0.50
C VAL A 135 -14.25 -2.12 1.95
N SER A 136 -13.41 -1.71 2.91
CA SER A 136 -13.67 -1.94 4.33
C SER A 136 -14.95 -1.27 4.82
N SER A 137 -15.26 -0.06 4.35
CA SER A 137 -16.50 0.64 4.70
C SER A 137 -17.73 -0.07 4.17
N GLY A 138 -17.66 -0.63 2.97
CA GLY A 138 -18.73 -1.45 2.38
C GLY A 138 -18.91 -2.75 3.17
N SER A 139 -17.83 -3.46 3.44
CA SER A 139 -17.85 -4.71 4.21
C SER A 139 -18.38 -4.52 5.63
N LEU A 140 -18.02 -3.43 6.32
CA LEU A 140 -18.56 -3.11 7.64
C LEU A 140 -20.08 -2.87 7.62
N GLN A 141 -20.61 -2.32 6.52
CA GLN A 141 -22.05 -2.08 6.37
C GLN A 141 -22.81 -3.36 5.98
N ALA A 142 -22.14 -4.36 5.44
CA ALA A 142 -22.73 -5.65 5.08
C ALA A 142 -22.87 -6.59 6.29
N ILE A 143 -22.25 -6.30 7.43
CA ILE A 143 -22.38 -7.10 8.67
C ILE A 143 -23.76 -6.84 9.26
N PRO A 144 -24.59 -7.90 9.44
CA PRO A 144 -25.91 -7.75 10.08
C PRO A 144 -25.79 -7.17 11.51
N SER A 145 -26.61 -6.17 11.82
CA SER A 145 -26.62 -5.53 13.16
C SER A 145 -26.99 -6.50 14.27
N GLU A 146 -27.80 -7.50 13.94
CA GLU A 146 -28.26 -8.54 14.89
C GLU A 146 -27.09 -9.32 15.49
N LEU A 147 -26.01 -9.55 14.73
CA LEU A 147 -24.81 -10.23 15.24
C LEU A 147 -24.05 -9.37 16.26
N LEU A 148 -24.04 -8.05 16.04
CA LEU A 148 -23.39 -7.10 16.94
C LEU A 148 -24.21 -6.92 18.21
N GLU A 149 -25.54 -6.87 18.08
CA GLU A 149 -26.50 -6.80 19.19
C GLU A 149 -26.47 -8.06 20.05
N ALA A 150 -26.47 -9.25 19.42
CA ALA A 150 -26.36 -10.52 20.14
C ALA A 150 -25.04 -10.58 20.94
N ALA A 151 -23.91 -10.21 20.34
CA ALA A 151 -22.65 -10.15 21.06
C ALA A 151 -22.67 -9.16 22.25
N ALA A 152 -23.38 -8.04 22.10
CA ALA A 152 -23.56 -7.08 23.21
C ALA A 152 -24.45 -7.63 24.34
N ILE A 153 -25.51 -8.37 24.01
CA ILE A 153 -26.36 -9.07 24.98
C ILE A 153 -25.56 -10.12 25.74
N ASP A 154 -24.66 -10.84 25.07
CA ASP A 154 -23.75 -11.81 25.67
C ASP A 154 -22.65 -11.16 26.54
N GLY A 155 -22.66 -9.83 26.70
CA GLY A 155 -21.72 -9.10 27.54
C GLY A 155 -20.35 -8.89 26.91
N ALA A 156 -20.19 -9.03 25.59
CA ALA A 156 -18.93 -8.80 24.93
C ALA A 156 -18.58 -7.30 24.95
N ASN A 157 -17.34 -7.00 25.34
CA ASN A 157 -16.84 -5.63 25.27
C ASN A 157 -16.48 -5.25 23.80
N PRO A 158 -16.32 -3.95 23.46
CA PRO A 158 -16.07 -3.52 22.09
C PRO A 158 -14.86 -4.18 21.40
N ARG A 159 -13.80 -4.52 22.16
CA ARG A 159 -12.63 -5.22 21.64
C ARG A 159 -12.96 -6.67 21.28
N GLN A 160 -13.76 -7.33 22.10
CA GLN A 160 -14.23 -8.69 21.84
C GLN A 160 -15.18 -8.73 20.65
N VAL A 161 -16.12 -7.79 20.55
CA VAL A 161 -16.99 -7.65 19.37
C VAL A 161 -16.15 -7.46 18.10
N PHE A 162 -15.16 -6.56 18.14
CA PHE A 162 -14.28 -6.35 16.99
C PHE A 162 -13.48 -7.60 16.63
N SER A 163 -12.77 -8.21 17.56
CA SER A 163 -11.86 -9.31 17.29
C SER A 163 -12.55 -10.65 16.99
N LYS A 164 -13.73 -10.91 17.59
CA LYS A 164 -14.42 -12.19 17.50
C LYS A 164 -15.58 -12.20 16.50
N VAL A 165 -16.15 -11.04 16.18
CA VAL A 165 -17.29 -10.92 15.27
C VAL A 165 -16.94 -10.09 14.04
N THR A 166 -16.58 -8.81 14.24
CA THR A 166 -16.38 -7.87 13.13
C THR A 166 -15.21 -8.26 12.23
N LEU A 167 -14.03 -8.48 12.81
CA LEU A 167 -12.83 -8.75 12.04
C LEU A 167 -12.89 -10.07 11.26
N PRO A 168 -13.34 -11.21 11.84
CA PRO A 168 -13.47 -12.45 11.09
C PRO A 168 -14.46 -12.36 9.94
N LEU A 169 -15.63 -11.74 10.13
CA LEU A 169 -16.61 -11.54 9.08
C LEU A 169 -16.11 -10.60 8.00
N LEU A 170 -15.41 -9.53 8.39
CA LEU A 170 -14.82 -8.58 7.46
C LEU A 170 -13.77 -9.26 6.56
N LEU A 171 -12.92 -10.12 7.12
CA LEU A 171 -11.91 -10.87 6.35
C LEU A 171 -12.53 -11.93 5.42
N GLN A 172 -13.75 -12.36 5.65
CA GLN A 172 -14.47 -13.28 4.74
C GLN A 172 -15.12 -12.54 3.57
N ILE A 173 -15.41 -11.25 3.73
CA ILE A 173 -16.06 -10.42 2.71
C ILE A 173 -15.01 -9.74 1.82
N LEU A 174 -13.80 -9.49 2.34
CA LEU A 174 -12.68 -8.88 1.64
C LEU A 174 -11.93 -9.88 0.75
#